data_099c828a323b8bf9bb4501ff464148bc
#
_entry.id   099c828a323b8bf9bb4501ff464148bc
#
_cell.length_a   1.000
_cell.length_b   1.000
_cell.length_c   1.000
_cell.angle_alpha   90.00
_cell.angle_beta   90.00
_cell.angle_gamma   90.00
#
_symmetry.space_group_name_H-M   'P 1'
#
loop_
_entity.id
_entity.type
_entity.pdbx_description
1 polymer ?
#
loop_
_entity_poly.entity_id
_entity_poly.type
_entity_poly.pdbx_seq_one_letter_code
_entity_poly.pdbx_strand_id
1 'polypeptide(L)'
;MKKYLQKIGRSLMLPVAVLPAAAILMGIGYWIDPAGWGEGSPIAAFLIKAGSSIIGNMSILFAVGVALGMSKGKDGSAALSGLVAYLVVTTLLATESVAMLQGIDVESVNPAFEKIENQFVGILSGLIAAAMYNRFSKVELPDALAFFSGKRLVPILTAVIMLLVSLILFFVWPLIYSWLVNFGEAISGLGAAGAGLYGFFNRLLIPTGLHHALNSVFWFDVIGLNDIGNFWAGTGTKGTTGMYQAGFFPVMMFGLPAAALAMYHSAKSKKKKQVASLMLAAGFASFFTGVTEPLEFAFMFVAPALFVVHALLTGISLAIAASFQWTAGFGFSAGFVDFVLSSRLPLANEPYMLLLQGLAFAVIYYFLFRFLIAKFNLMTPGREDDTDEELNGGGVEANASNHAESTGSKFFGMAAAIYEGLGGDANVTSVDNCITRLRVEVKNMGAVDQNKIKSTGVAGINIVGPHSIQVVVGTQVQFVADEIEKIRRQ
;
A
#
# COMPACT_ATOMS: atom_id res chain seq x y z
N MET A 1 10.83 12.35 -12.79
CA MET A 1 10.54 10.91 -12.54
C MET A 1 10.48 10.58 -11.05
N LYS A 2 11.52 10.85 -10.21
CA LYS A 2 11.56 10.53 -8.76
C LYS A 2 10.36 11.10 -7.98
N LYS A 3 10.02 12.39 -8.15
CA LYS A 3 8.87 13.03 -7.48
C LYS A 3 7.51 12.37 -7.84
N TYR A 4 7.36 11.91 -9.08
CA TYR A 4 6.14 11.23 -9.54
C TYR A 4 6.00 9.85 -8.89
N LEU A 5 7.06 9.04 -8.86
CA LEU A 5 7.10 7.75 -8.18
C LEU A 5 6.82 7.89 -6.67
N GLN A 6 7.42 8.90 -6.02
CA GLN A 6 7.14 9.20 -4.61
C GLN A 6 5.66 9.59 -4.38
N LYS A 7 5.03 10.26 -5.36
CA LYS A 7 3.61 10.60 -5.27
C LYS A 7 2.73 9.34 -5.40
N ILE A 8 3.07 8.44 -6.32
CA ILE A 8 2.40 7.12 -6.43
C ILE A 8 2.53 6.37 -5.10
N GLY A 9 3.73 6.22 -4.56
CA GLY A 9 3.94 5.53 -3.28
C GLY A 9 3.10 6.10 -2.14
N ARG A 10 2.98 7.43 -2.04
CA ARG A 10 2.11 8.07 -1.04
C ARG A 10 0.62 7.82 -1.29
N SER A 11 0.19 7.75 -2.55
CA SER A 11 -1.22 7.46 -2.87
C SER A 11 -1.62 6.02 -2.57
N LEU A 12 -0.65 5.10 -2.61
CA LEU A 12 -0.84 3.70 -2.26
C LEU A 12 -0.95 3.47 -0.73
N MET A 13 -0.44 4.40 0.10
CA MET A 13 -0.51 4.24 1.56
C MET A 13 -1.93 4.21 2.11
N LEU A 14 -2.89 4.90 1.46
CA LEU A 14 -4.28 4.94 1.94
C LEU A 14 -4.97 3.57 1.83
N PRO A 15 -5.03 2.92 0.66
CA PRO A 15 -5.60 1.58 0.55
C PRO A 15 -4.82 0.52 1.35
N VAL A 16 -3.49 0.66 1.47
CA VAL A 16 -2.66 -0.27 2.26
C VAL A 16 -2.93 -0.16 3.76
N ALA A 17 -3.34 1.00 4.26
CA ALA A 17 -3.57 1.22 5.69
C ALA A 17 -4.70 0.36 6.30
N VAL A 18 -5.62 -0.17 5.48
CA VAL A 18 -6.70 -1.04 5.96
C VAL A 18 -6.30 -2.53 6.02
N LEU A 19 -5.21 -2.92 5.34
CA LEU A 19 -4.79 -4.33 5.26
C LEU A 19 -4.41 -4.95 6.61
N PRO A 20 -3.72 -4.25 7.54
CA PRO A 20 -3.43 -4.83 8.85
C PRO A 20 -4.68 -5.22 9.64
N ALA A 21 -5.74 -4.41 9.56
CA ALA A 21 -7.01 -4.73 10.23
C ALA A 21 -7.67 -5.97 9.61
N ALA A 22 -7.68 -6.07 8.29
CA ALA A 22 -8.18 -7.24 7.57
C ALA A 22 -7.39 -8.51 7.93
N ALA A 23 -6.05 -8.41 7.95
CA ALA A 23 -5.17 -9.51 8.30
C ALA A 23 -5.37 -9.99 9.74
N ILE A 24 -5.56 -9.07 10.70
CA ILE A 24 -5.86 -9.43 12.10
C ILE A 24 -7.19 -10.17 12.20
N LEU A 25 -8.24 -9.71 11.52
CA LEU A 25 -9.54 -10.39 11.51
C LEU A 25 -9.41 -11.82 10.97
N MET A 26 -8.74 -11.99 9.84
CA MET A 26 -8.50 -13.32 9.27
C MET A 26 -7.64 -14.18 10.19
N GLY A 27 -6.54 -13.64 10.72
CA GLY A 27 -5.65 -14.35 11.63
C GLY A 27 -6.35 -14.85 12.88
N ILE A 28 -7.23 -14.05 13.51
CA ILE A 28 -8.04 -14.47 14.66
C ILE A 28 -9.03 -15.56 14.23
N GLY A 29 -9.68 -15.42 13.07
CA GLY A 29 -10.60 -16.42 12.54
C GLY A 29 -9.93 -17.78 12.31
N TYR A 30 -8.77 -17.80 11.67
CA TYR A 30 -7.96 -19.01 11.49
C TYR A 30 -7.46 -19.60 12.80
N TRP A 31 -7.21 -18.76 13.81
CA TRP A 31 -6.82 -19.26 15.13
C TRP A 31 -7.97 -19.94 15.86
N ILE A 32 -9.20 -19.45 15.69
CA ILE A 32 -10.40 -20.08 16.27
C ILE A 32 -10.74 -21.41 15.59
N ASP A 33 -10.59 -21.49 14.26
CA ASP A 33 -10.90 -22.67 13.45
C ASP A 33 -9.79 -22.95 12.41
N PRO A 34 -8.67 -23.53 12.84
CA PRO A 34 -7.49 -23.74 11.96
C PRO A 34 -7.71 -24.75 10.87
N ALA A 35 -8.48 -25.81 11.14
CA ALA A 35 -8.69 -26.92 10.21
C ALA A 35 -9.90 -26.73 9.29
N GLY A 36 -10.90 -26.01 9.76
CA GLY A 36 -12.18 -25.85 9.04
C GLY A 36 -12.25 -24.59 8.17
N TRP A 37 -11.23 -23.73 8.15
CA TRP A 37 -11.26 -22.45 7.42
C TRP A 37 -12.51 -21.61 7.73
N GLY A 38 -13.04 -21.76 8.94
CA GLY A 38 -14.26 -21.14 9.41
C GLY A 38 -15.52 -22.00 9.26
N GLU A 39 -15.46 -23.17 8.64
CA GLU A 39 -16.63 -24.06 8.48
C GLU A 39 -17.07 -24.69 9.80
N GLY A 40 -16.13 -24.93 10.72
CA GLY A 40 -16.41 -25.48 12.06
C GLY A 40 -16.92 -24.45 13.08
N SER A 41 -16.81 -23.16 12.81
CA SER A 41 -17.19 -22.09 13.75
C SER A 41 -17.78 -20.87 13.04
N PRO A 42 -19.05 -20.50 13.30
CA PRO A 42 -19.66 -19.30 12.73
C PRO A 42 -18.91 -18.00 13.06
N ILE A 43 -18.27 -17.91 14.22
CA ILE A 43 -17.47 -16.76 14.63
C ILE A 43 -16.20 -16.69 13.79
N ALA A 44 -15.51 -17.83 13.59
CA ALA A 44 -14.34 -17.89 12.73
C ALA A 44 -14.70 -17.54 11.27
N ALA A 45 -15.79 -18.13 10.74
CA ALA A 45 -16.31 -17.81 9.42
C ALA A 45 -16.57 -16.32 9.24
N PHE A 46 -17.24 -15.70 10.21
CA PHE A 46 -17.54 -14.26 10.18
C PHE A 46 -16.25 -13.41 10.13
N LEU A 47 -15.27 -13.71 10.97
CA LEU A 47 -14.00 -12.94 11.01
C LEU A 47 -13.17 -13.14 9.73
N ILE A 48 -13.08 -14.39 9.23
CA ILE A 48 -12.38 -14.70 8.00
C ILE A 48 -13.05 -13.99 6.82
N LYS A 49 -14.37 -14.08 6.68
CA LYS A 49 -15.12 -13.41 5.60
C LYS A 49 -15.01 -11.89 5.67
N ALA A 50 -15.05 -11.30 6.87
CA ALA A 50 -14.88 -9.86 7.06
C ALA A 50 -13.48 -9.40 6.61
N GLY A 51 -12.41 -10.08 7.01
CA GLY A 51 -11.05 -9.77 6.57
C GLY A 51 -10.85 -10.03 5.07
N SER A 52 -11.31 -11.18 4.56
CA SER A 52 -11.18 -11.54 3.14
C SER A 52 -11.95 -10.61 2.21
N SER A 53 -13.04 -9.99 2.66
CA SER A 53 -13.77 -8.99 1.86
C SER A 53 -12.91 -7.76 1.52
N ILE A 54 -11.97 -7.40 2.40
CA ILE A 54 -11.04 -6.29 2.15
C ILE A 54 -9.90 -6.75 1.24
N ILE A 55 -9.29 -7.90 1.56
CA ILE A 55 -8.13 -8.40 0.83
C ILE A 55 -8.50 -8.87 -0.57
N GLY A 56 -9.62 -9.56 -0.73
CA GLY A 56 -10.13 -9.98 -2.04
C GLY A 56 -10.49 -8.83 -2.97
N ASN A 57 -10.82 -7.66 -2.41
CA ASN A 57 -11.13 -6.45 -3.18
C ASN A 57 -9.99 -5.42 -3.18
N MET A 58 -8.76 -5.85 -2.89
CA MET A 58 -7.61 -4.95 -2.79
C MET A 58 -7.37 -4.16 -4.09
N SER A 59 -7.56 -4.77 -5.24
CA SER A 59 -7.41 -4.13 -6.55
C SER A 59 -8.34 -2.94 -6.75
N ILE A 60 -9.59 -3.03 -6.31
CA ILE A 60 -10.55 -1.92 -6.38
C ILE A 60 -10.19 -0.81 -5.37
N LEU A 61 -9.70 -1.20 -4.19
CA LEU A 61 -9.23 -0.23 -3.19
C LEU A 61 -8.02 0.55 -3.72
N PHE A 62 -7.10 -0.11 -4.46
CA PHE A 62 -5.99 0.55 -5.13
C PHE A 62 -6.45 1.50 -6.23
N ALA A 63 -7.44 1.11 -7.06
CA ALA A 63 -7.97 1.97 -8.10
C ALA A 63 -8.53 3.28 -7.52
N VAL A 64 -9.35 3.17 -6.48
CA VAL A 64 -9.95 4.32 -5.79
C VAL A 64 -8.89 5.15 -5.05
N GLY A 65 -8.02 4.50 -4.29
CA GLY A 65 -7.01 5.17 -3.48
C GLY A 65 -5.96 5.90 -4.30
N VAL A 66 -5.50 5.29 -5.41
CA VAL A 66 -4.55 5.92 -6.35
C VAL A 66 -5.20 7.08 -7.09
N ALA A 67 -6.44 6.93 -7.57
CA ALA A 67 -7.18 8.01 -8.22
C ALA A 67 -7.30 9.23 -7.30
N LEU A 68 -7.69 9.01 -6.06
CA LEU A 68 -7.81 10.07 -5.05
C LEU A 68 -6.44 10.67 -4.70
N GLY A 69 -5.43 9.85 -4.38
CA GLY A 69 -4.12 10.30 -3.93
C GLY A 69 -3.29 11.00 -5.01
N MET A 70 -3.48 10.65 -6.28
CA MET A 70 -2.80 11.26 -7.42
C MET A 70 -3.54 12.47 -8.00
N SER A 71 -4.81 12.67 -7.64
CA SER A 71 -5.58 13.85 -8.07
C SER A 71 -5.14 15.12 -7.32
N LYS A 72 -5.35 16.30 -7.95
CA LYS A 72 -5.02 17.59 -7.36
C LYS A 72 -6.06 18.03 -6.31
N GLY A 73 -7.33 17.73 -6.54
CA GLY A 73 -8.44 18.15 -5.69
C GLY A 73 -8.81 17.15 -4.60
N LYS A 74 -8.35 15.90 -4.68
CA LYS A 74 -8.60 14.82 -3.71
C LYS A 74 -10.05 14.72 -3.24
N ASP A 75 -10.99 14.80 -4.17
CA ASP A 75 -12.42 14.77 -3.87
C ASP A 75 -13.12 13.48 -4.36
N GLY A 76 -14.38 13.34 -4.01
CA GLY A 76 -15.18 12.17 -4.34
C GLY A 76 -15.30 11.87 -5.84
N SER A 77 -15.19 12.88 -6.72
CA SER A 77 -15.23 12.68 -8.17
C SER A 77 -13.97 11.94 -8.67
N ALA A 78 -12.79 12.20 -8.08
CA ALA A 78 -11.59 11.46 -8.39
C ALA A 78 -11.71 10.00 -7.97
N ALA A 79 -12.21 9.75 -6.75
CA ALA A 79 -12.44 8.40 -6.22
C ALA A 79 -13.43 7.62 -7.08
N LEU A 80 -14.59 8.24 -7.42
CA LEU A 80 -15.59 7.66 -8.30
C LEU A 80 -15.02 7.34 -9.69
N SER A 81 -14.19 8.23 -10.24
CA SER A 81 -13.55 7.98 -11.54
C SER A 81 -12.62 6.79 -11.50
N GLY A 82 -11.87 6.57 -10.38
CA GLY A 82 -11.05 5.38 -10.17
C GLY A 82 -11.86 4.10 -10.13
N LEU A 83 -13.00 4.14 -9.43
CA LEU A 83 -13.95 3.02 -9.37
C LEU A 83 -14.51 2.71 -10.76
N VAL A 84 -15.01 3.73 -11.48
CA VAL A 84 -15.54 3.58 -12.85
C VAL A 84 -14.49 3.01 -13.78
N ALA A 85 -13.25 3.53 -13.72
CA ALA A 85 -12.14 3.02 -14.53
C ALA A 85 -11.90 1.52 -14.31
N TYR A 86 -11.85 1.11 -13.07
CA TYR A 86 -11.64 -0.30 -12.71
C TYR A 86 -12.79 -1.19 -13.20
N LEU A 87 -14.02 -0.81 -12.90
CA LEU A 87 -15.21 -1.57 -13.30
C LEU A 87 -15.33 -1.72 -14.82
N VAL A 88 -15.05 -0.68 -15.61
CA VAL A 88 -15.09 -0.77 -17.08
C VAL A 88 -14.11 -1.83 -17.59
N VAL A 89 -12.86 -1.81 -17.12
CA VAL A 89 -11.85 -2.77 -17.57
C VAL A 89 -12.21 -4.19 -17.14
N THR A 90 -12.50 -4.39 -15.85
CA THR A 90 -12.74 -5.74 -15.32
C THR A 90 -14.02 -6.36 -15.88
N THR A 91 -15.05 -5.56 -16.13
CA THR A 91 -16.29 -6.05 -16.76
C THR A 91 -16.08 -6.39 -18.24
N LEU A 92 -15.41 -5.52 -19.00
CA LEU A 92 -15.19 -5.77 -20.44
C LEU A 92 -14.22 -6.93 -20.69
N LEU A 93 -13.27 -7.14 -19.80
CA LEU A 93 -12.26 -8.19 -19.91
C LEU A 93 -12.53 -9.38 -18.97
N ALA A 94 -13.71 -9.46 -18.36
CA ALA A 94 -14.16 -10.69 -17.72
C ALA A 94 -14.26 -11.83 -18.74
N THR A 95 -14.02 -13.06 -18.29
CA THR A 95 -13.98 -14.24 -19.16
C THR A 95 -15.25 -14.37 -20.01
N GLU A 96 -16.43 -14.16 -19.41
CA GLU A 96 -17.71 -14.23 -20.08
C GLU A 96 -17.88 -13.13 -21.16
N SER A 97 -17.42 -11.91 -20.83
CA SER A 97 -17.46 -10.79 -21.79
C SER A 97 -16.53 -11.03 -22.97
N VAL A 98 -15.34 -11.55 -22.71
CA VAL A 98 -14.35 -11.90 -23.75
C VAL A 98 -14.89 -13.04 -24.63
N ALA A 99 -15.50 -14.07 -24.05
CA ALA A 99 -16.14 -15.15 -24.80
C ALA A 99 -17.20 -14.60 -25.77
N MET A 100 -18.06 -13.72 -25.26
CA MET A 100 -19.10 -13.06 -26.07
C MET A 100 -18.50 -12.21 -27.20
N LEU A 101 -17.45 -11.42 -26.91
CA LEU A 101 -16.79 -10.56 -27.90
C LEU A 101 -16.05 -11.34 -28.99
N GLN A 102 -15.51 -12.49 -28.66
CA GLN A 102 -14.81 -13.37 -29.59
C GLN A 102 -15.75 -14.37 -30.29
N GLY A 103 -16.96 -14.55 -29.80
CA GLY A 103 -17.92 -15.55 -30.33
C GLY A 103 -17.45 -16.99 -30.09
N ILE A 104 -16.82 -17.27 -28.94
CA ILE A 104 -16.31 -18.58 -28.56
C ILE A 104 -16.91 -19.02 -27.20
N ASP A 105 -16.80 -20.30 -26.88
CA ASP A 105 -17.21 -20.82 -25.60
C ASP A 105 -16.31 -20.26 -24.46
N VAL A 106 -16.89 -20.06 -23.27
CA VAL A 106 -16.20 -19.52 -22.08
C VAL A 106 -14.95 -20.33 -21.73
N GLU A 107 -15.03 -21.66 -21.85
CA GLU A 107 -13.91 -22.58 -21.57
C GLU A 107 -12.73 -22.45 -22.57
N SER A 108 -12.98 -21.83 -23.73
CA SER A 108 -11.96 -21.59 -24.78
C SER A 108 -11.27 -20.23 -24.64
N VAL A 109 -11.70 -19.40 -23.69
CA VAL A 109 -11.11 -18.09 -23.45
C VAL A 109 -9.72 -18.25 -22.82
N ASN A 110 -8.77 -17.38 -23.21
CA ASN A 110 -7.43 -17.39 -22.63
C ASN A 110 -7.49 -17.22 -21.08
N PRO A 111 -6.88 -18.13 -20.31
CA PRO A 111 -6.92 -18.09 -18.83
C PRO A 111 -6.41 -16.78 -18.20
N ALA A 112 -5.65 -15.97 -18.95
CA ALA A 112 -5.21 -14.66 -18.50
C ALA A 112 -6.37 -13.76 -18.06
N PHE A 113 -7.54 -13.89 -18.71
CA PHE A 113 -8.70 -13.05 -18.41
C PHE A 113 -9.39 -13.40 -17.09
N GLU A 114 -9.24 -14.61 -16.58
CA GLU A 114 -9.66 -14.96 -15.21
C GLU A 114 -8.90 -14.17 -14.15
N LYS A 115 -7.73 -13.65 -14.48
CA LYS A 115 -6.81 -12.91 -13.58
C LYS A 115 -6.77 -11.41 -13.88
N ILE A 116 -7.80 -10.89 -14.56
CA ILE A 116 -7.88 -9.45 -14.87
C ILE A 116 -8.12 -8.57 -13.62
N GLU A 117 -8.78 -9.12 -12.61
CA GLU A 117 -9.02 -8.46 -11.33
C GLU A 117 -7.78 -8.50 -10.44
N ASN A 118 -6.80 -7.67 -10.74
CA ASN A 118 -5.54 -7.64 -10.02
C ASN A 118 -5.07 -6.21 -9.71
N GLN A 119 -4.05 -6.07 -8.84
CA GLN A 119 -3.55 -4.77 -8.38
C GLN A 119 -2.92 -3.95 -9.49
N PHE A 120 -2.32 -4.57 -10.50
CA PHE A 120 -1.79 -3.85 -11.66
C PHE A 120 -2.91 -3.08 -12.38
N VAL A 121 -4.02 -3.75 -12.69
CA VAL A 121 -5.20 -3.14 -13.30
C VAL A 121 -5.79 -2.06 -12.38
N GLY A 122 -5.84 -2.31 -11.07
CA GLY A 122 -6.28 -1.33 -10.08
C GLY A 122 -5.43 -0.06 -10.08
N ILE A 123 -4.11 -0.19 -10.01
CA ILE A 123 -3.18 0.95 -10.06
C ILE A 123 -3.28 1.69 -11.39
N LEU A 124 -3.29 0.98 -12.51
CA LEU A 124 -3.43 1.56 -13.85
C LEU A 124 -4.72 2.39 -13.97
N SER A 125 -5.85 1.81 -13.54
CA SER A 125 -7.16 2.48 -13.52
C SER A 125 -7.12 3.75 -12.69
N GLY A 126 -6.52 3.69 -11.49
CA GLY A 126 -6.37 4.84 -10.61
C GLY A 126 -5.51 5.95 -11.20
N LEU A 127 -4.40 5.61 -11.86
CA LEU A 127 -3.51 6.58 -12.50
C LEU A 127 -4.20 7.29 -13.67
N ILE A 128 -4.93 6.55 -14.51
CA ILE A 128 -5.68 7.11 -15.64
C ILE A 128 -6.80 8.03 -15.14
N ALA A 129 -7.57 7.58 -14.15
CA ALA A 129 -8.62 8.40 -13.53
C ALA A 129 -8.08 9.69 -12.93
N ALA A 130 -6.94 9.63 -12.22
CA ALA A 130 -6.28 10.82 -11.71
C ALA A 130 -5.80 11.77 -12.81
N ALA A 131 -5.28 11.24 -13.92
CA ALA A 131 -4.89 12.04 -15.08
C ALA A 131 -6.08 12.76 -15.70
N MET A 132 -7.22 12.05 -15.87
CA MET A 132 -8.47 12.64 -16.34
C MET A 132 -8.98 13.73 -15.39
N TYR A 133 -8.98 13.45 -14.08
CA TYR A 133 -9.36 14.44 -13.08
C TYR A 133 -8.50 15.70 -13.15
N ASN A 134 -7.18 15.54 -13.16
CA ASN A 134 -6.24 16.65 -13.15
C ASN A 134 -6.33 17.54 -14.40
N ARG A 135 -6.81 17.00 -15.51
CA ARG A 135 -6.96 17.71 -16.77
C ARG A 135 -8.34 18.31 -16.97
N PHE A 136 -9.41 17.62 -16.57
CA PHE A 136 -10.78 17.95 -17.00
C PHE A 136 -11.68 18.43 -15.84
N SER A 137 -11.27 18.35 -14.58
CA SER A 137 -12.12 18.73 -13.42
C SER A 137 -12.52 20.21 -13.35
N LYS A 138 -11.92 21.07 -14.18
CA LYS A 138 -12.23 22.50 -14.25
C LYS A 138 -12.76 22.93 -15.64
N VAL A 139 -13.05 21.99 -16.52
CA VAL A 139 -13.54 22.30 -17.90
C VAL A 139 -15.00 22.66 -17.83
N GLU A 140 -15.34 23.81 -18.43
CA GLU A 140 -16.70 24.26 -18.65
C GLU A 140 -17.16 23.84 -20.04
N LEU A 141 -18.33 23.22 -20.12
CA LEU A 141 -18.98 22.82 -21.37
C LEU A 141 -20.00 23.89 -21.79
N PRO A 142 -20.40 23.96 -23.08
CA PRO A 142 -21.48 24.83 -23.54
C PRO A 142 -22.75 24.65 -22.72
N ASP A 143 -23.59 25.69 -22.67
CA ASP A 143 -24.79 25.76 -21.81
C ASP A 143 -25.69 24.53 -21.91
N ALA A 144 -25.88 23.97 -23.09
CA ALA A 144 -26.67 22.76 -23.32
C ALA A 144 -26.12 21.51 -22.58
N LEU A 145 -24.84 21.51 -22.25
CA LEU A 145 -24.12 20.41 -21.57
C LEU A 145 -23.55 20.85 -20.21
N ALA A 146 -23.89 22.05 -19.75
CA ALA A 146 -23.33 22.66 -18.54
C ALA A 146 -23.52 21.77 -17.30
N PHE A 147 -24.58 20.97 -17.22
CA PHE A 147 -24.78 19.99 -16.16
C PHE A 147 -23.61 19.00 -15.99
N PHE A 148 -22.97 18.64 -17.08
CA PHE A 148 -21.84 17.71 -17.08
C PHE A 148 -20.47 18.39 -16.90
N SER A 149 -20.41 19.69 -16.75
CA SER A 149 -19.18 20.47 -16.60
C SER A 149 -18.39 20.13 -15.34
N GLY A 150 -17.10 20.38 -15.39
CA GLY A 150 -16.20 20.31 -14.24
C GLY A 150 -16.01 18.88 -13.72
N LYS A 151 -16.16 18.69 -12.43
CA LYS A 151 -15.95 17.41 -11.76
C LYS A 151 -16.87 16.27 -12.23
N ARG A 152 -18.06 16.61 -12.72
CA ARG A 152 -19.02 15.61 -13.25
C ARG A 152 -18.59 15.03 -14.60
N LEU A 153 -17.81 15.79 -15.37
CA LEU A 153 -17.26 15.35 -16.65
C LEU A 153 -16.21 14.25 -16.48
N VAL A 154 -15.49 14.26 -15.37
CA VAL A 154 -14.33 13.39 -15.16
C VAL A 154 -14.66 11.89 -15.21
N PRO A 155 -15.65 11.35 -14.44
CA PRO A 155 -15.97 9.93 -14.53
C PRO A 155 -16.49 9.53 -15.93
N ILE A 156 -17.20 10.43 -16.63
CA ILE A 156 -17.69 10.16 -18.00
C ILE A 156 -16.52 10.00 -18.97
N LEU A 157 -15.60 10.97 -18.99
CA LEU A 157 -14.40 10.89 -19.84
C LEU A 157 -13.50 9.71 -19.45
N THR A 158 -13.43 9.42 -18.15
CA THR A 158 -12.68 8.25 -17.68
C THR A 158 -13.27 6.97 -18.26
N ALA A 159 -14.59 6.79 -18.22
CA ALA A 159 -15.23 5.63 -18.83
C ALA A 159 -14.90 5.50 -20.32
N VAL A 160 -14.99 6.59 -21.08
CA VAL A 160 -14.67 6.61 -22.52
C VAL A 160 -13.20 6.22 -22.79
N ILE A 161 -12.26 6.80 -22.04
CA ILE A 161 -10.84 6.44 -22.18
C ILE A 161 -10.58 4.99 -21.79
N MET A 162 -11.29 4.49 -20.78
CA MET A 162 -11.13 3.08 -20.37
C MET A 162 -11.65 2.08 -21.39
N LEU A 163 -12.57 2.43 -22.29
CA LEU A 163 -12.91 1.59 -23.45
C LEU A 163 -11.67 1.36 -24.35
N LEU A 164 -10.90 2.42 -24.63
CA LEU A 164 -9.67 2.31 -25.41
C LEU A 164 -8.58 1.52 -24.64
N VAL A 165 -8.46 1.76 -23.35
CA VAL A 165 -7.51 1.03 -22.51
C VAL A 165 -7.88 -0.45 -22.42
N SER A 166 -9.15 -0.79 -22.29
CA SER A 166 -9.64 -2.17 -22.33
C SER A 166 -9.32 -2.85 -23.66
N LEU A 167 -9.49 -2.14 -24.77
CA LEU A 167 -9.11 -2.67 -26.08
C LEU A 167 -7.60 -2.95 -26.18
N ILE A 168 -6.76 -2.09 -25.63
CA ILE A 168 -5.32 -2.32 -25.59
C ILE A 168 -5.00 -3.52 -24.69
N LEU A 169 -5.58 -3.58 -23.48
CA LEU A 169 -5.37 -4.67 -22.56
C LEU A 169 -5.91 -6.01 -23.08
N PHE A 170 -6.94 -6.01 -23.88
CA PHE A 170 -7.44 -7.23 -24.53
C PHE A 170 -6.34 -8.00 -25.30
N PHE A 171 -5.41 -7.27 -25.93
CA PHE A 171 -4.28 -7.87 -26.66
C PHE A 171 -3.01 -7.98 -25.81
N VAL A 172 -2.76 -7.00 -24.93
CA VAL A 172 -1.50 -6.89 -24.19
C VAL A 172 -1.51 -7.73 -22.91
N TRP A 173 -2.66 -7.83 -22.23
CA TRP A 173 -2.74 -8.55 -20.96
C TRP A 173 -2.42 -10.06 -21.08
N PRO A 174 -2.96 -10.80 -22.06
CA PRO A 174 -2.58 -12.19 -22.26
C PRO A 174 -1.06 -12.38 -22.49
N LEU A 175 -0.40 -11.43 -23.18
CA LEU A 175 1.04 -11.49 -23.41
C LEU A 175 1.82 -11.30 -22.10
N ILE A 176 1.44 -10.32 -21.27
CA ILE A 176 2.05 -10.08 -19.96
C ILE A 176 1.86 -11.32 -19.08
N TYR A 177 0.65 -11.84 -19.01
CA TYR A 177 0.31 -13.00 -18.18
C TYR A 177 1.05 -14.25 -18.65
N SER A 178 1.04 -14.56 -19.94
CA SER A 178 1.76 -15.71 -20.49
C SER A 178 3.26 -15.62 -20.24
N TRP A 179 3.85 -14.43 -20.33
CA TRP A 179 5.25 -14.22 -20.00
C TRP A 179 5.53 -14.52 -18.52
N LEU A 180 4.66 -14.09 -17.61
CA LEU A 180 4.79 -14.38 -16.17
C LEU A 180 4.64 -15.87 -15.88
N VAL A 181 3.68 -16.55 -16.54
CA VAL A 181 3.47 -18.01 -16.40
C VAL A 181 4.68 -18.75 -16.91
N ASN A 182 5.12 -18.50 -18.14
CA ASN A 182 6.30 -19.16 -18.73
C ASN A 182 7.57 -18.93 -17.91
N PHE A 183 7.74 -17.70 -17.36
CA PHE A 183 8.82 -17.40 -16.44
C PHE A 183 8.72 -18.25 -15.17
N GLY A 184 7.52 -18.35 -14.58
CA GLY A 184 7.26 -19.17 -13.41
C GLY A 184 7.53 -20.66 -13.66
N GLU A 185 7.06 -21.21 -14.79
CA GLU A 185 7.34 -22.58 -15.20
C GLU A 185 8.85 -22.84 -15.36
N ALA A 186 9.56 -21.93 -16.03
CA ALA A 186 11.00 -22.06 -16.24
C ALA A 186 11.80 -22.13 -14.94
N ILE A 187 11.37 -21.37 -13.90
CA ILE A 187 12.09 -21.35 -12.62
C ILE A 187 11.59 -22.40 -11.63
N SER A 188 10.36 -22.93 -11.77
CA SER A 188 9.79 -23.93 -10.86
C SER A 188 10.58 -25.24 -10.87
N GLY A 189 11.12 -25.62 -12.01
CA GLY A 189 11.96 -26.80 -12.15
C GLY A 189 13.37 -26.70 -11.54
N LEU A 190 13.77 -25.51 -11.05
CA LEU A 190 15.11 -25.29 -10.50
C LEU A 190 15.21 -25.58 -8.99
N GLY A 191 14.18 -26.15 -8.37
CA GLY A 191 14.17 -26.50 -6.94
C GLY A 191 14.46 -25.28 -6.05
N ALA A 192 15.45 -25.38 -5.16
CA ALA A 192 15.80 -24.30 -4.22
C ALA A 192 16.23 -23.00 -4.91
N ALA A 193 16.94 -23.09 -6.03
CA ALA A 193 17.28 -21.90 -6.82
C ALA A 193 16.03 -21.24 -7.41
N GLY A 194 15.05 -22.04 -7.85
CA GLY A 194 13.76 -21.55 -8.33
C GLY A 194 12.98 -20.84 -7.23
N ALA A 195 12.93 -21.39 -6.03
CA ALA A 195 12.32 -20.73 -4.87
C ALA A 195 13.01 -19.39 -4.57
N GLY A 196 14.33 -19.34 -4.65
CA GLY A 196 15.10 -18.11 -4.49
C GLY A 196 14.79 -17.06 -5.55
N LEU A 197 14.76 -17.45 -6.82
CA LEU A 197 14.41 -16.56 -7.92
C LEU A 197 12.97 -16.06 -7.79
N TYR A 198 12.05 -16.93 -7.45
CA TYR A 198 10.66 -16.53 -7.17
C TYR A 198 10.60 -15.48 -6.07
N GLY A 199 11.23 -15.70 -4.92
CA GLY A 199 11.22 -14.74 -3.82
C GLY A 199 11.83 -13.39 -4.19
N PHE A 200 12.91 -13.38 -4.96
CA PHE A 200 13.54 -12.17 -5.48
C PHE A 200 12.62 -11.37 -6.40
N PHE A 201 12.07 -12.02 -7.42
CA PHE A 201 11.19 -11.34 -8.38
C PHE A 201 9.83 -10.98 -7.77
N ASN A 202 9.31 -11.79 -6.85
CA ASN A 202 8.13 -11.46 -6.07
C ASN A 202 8.28 -10.06 -5.43
N ARG A 203 9.39 -9.80 -4.73
CA ARG A 203 9.63 -8.50 -4.12
C ARG A 203 9.83 -7.39 -5.14
N LEU A 204 10.59 -7.61 -6.21
CA LEU A 204 10.79 -6.60 -7.25
C LEU A 204 9.49 -6.18 -7.95
N LEU A 205 8.51 -7.06 -8.02
CA LEU A 205 7.22 -6.78 -8.67
C LEU A 205 6.20 -6.09 -7.76
N ILE A 206 6.44 -5.99 -6.44
CA ILE A 206 5.53 -5.29 -5.50
C ILE A 206 5.21 -3.85 -5.94
N PRO A 207 6.19 -3.01 -6.36
CA PRO A 207 5.89 -1.63 -6.77
C PRO A 207 4.92 -1.51 -7.94
N THR A 208 4.84 -2.54 -8.76
CA THR A 208 3.94 -2.60 -9.93
C THR A 208 2.62 -3.32 -9.64
N GLY A 209 2.54 -4.06 -8.53
CA GLY A 209 1.41 -4.93 -8.21
C GLY A 209 1.38 -6.27 -8.97
N LEU A 210 2.36 -6.52 -9.86
CA LEU A 210 2.42 -7.76 -10.66
C LEU A 210 2.88 -8.99 -9.85
N HIS A 211 3.38 -8.80 -8.62
CA HIS A 211 3.76 -9.91 -7.74
C HIS A 211 2.57 -10.87 -7.48
N HIS A 212 1.33 -10.39 -7.46
CA HIS A 212 0.16 -11.25 -7.33
C HIS A 212 -0.07 -12.16 -8.54
N ALA A 213 0.23 -11.66 -9.75
CA ALA A 213 0.20 -12.51 -10.94
C ALA A 213 1.30 -13.59 -10.90
N LEU A 214 2.48 -13.25 -10.38
CA LEU A 214 3.53 -14.24 -10.15
C LEU A 214 3.16 -15.22 -9.03
N ASN A 215 2.53 -14.75 -7.94
CA ASN A 215 2.04 -15.61 -6.86
C ASN A 215 1.03 -16.64 -7.35
N SER A 216 0.16 -16.27 -8.31
CA SER A 216 -0.84 -17.20 -8.83
C SER A 216 -0.21 -18.43 -9.48
N VAL A 217 1.00 -18.30 -10.01
CA VAL A 217 1.75 -19.40 -10.63
C VAL A 217 2.25 -20.40 -9.59
N PHE A 218 2.76 -19.93 -8.44
CA PHE A 218 3.39 -20.78 -7.44
C PHE A 218 2.45 -21.22 -6.31
N TRP A 219 1.59 -20.32 -5.86
CA TRP A 219 0.74 -20.55 -4.70
C TRP A 219 -0.58 -21.23 -5.04
N PHE A 220 -1.08 -21.00 -6.28
CA PHE A 220 -2.34 -21.55 -6.77
C PHE A 220 -2.11 -22.55 -7.91
N ASP A 221 -3.17 -23.04 -8.53
CA ASP A 221 -3.13 -24.16 -9.46
C ASP A 221 -2.96 -23.74 -10.94
N VAL A 222 -2.25 -22.64 -11.21
CA VAL A 222 -2.06 -22.18 -12.60
C VAL A 222 -1.17 -23.10 -13.42
N ILE A 223 -0.13 -23.66 -12.79
CA ILE A 223 0.82 -24.62 -13.43
C ILE A 223 0.84 -25.99 -12.73
N GLY A 224 -0.22 -26.31 -11.98
CA GLY A 224 -0.31 -27.58 -11.25
C GLY A 224 0.50 -27.65 -9.94
N LEU A 225 1.06 -26.53 -9.45
CA LEU A 225 1.83 -26.52 -8.20
C LEU A 225 0.92 -26.43 -6.97
N ASN A 226 -0.01 -25.49 -6.96
CA ASN A 226 -0.96 -25.23 -5.86
C ASN A 226 -0.34 -25.35 -4.47
N ASP A 227 0.81 -24.70 -4.26
CA ASP A 227 1.68 -24.93 -3.09
C ASP A 227 0.96 -24.64 -1.76
N ILE A 228 0.10 -23.58 -1.72
CA ILE A 228 -0.71 -23.27 -0.53
C ILE A 228 -1.77 -24.35 -0.30
N GLY A 229 -2.60 -24.63 -1.30
CA GLY A 229 -3.70 -25.58 -1.17
C GLY A 229 -3.20 -26.98 -0.77
N ASN A 230 -2.16 -27.46 -1.43
CA ASN A 230 -1.55 -28.76 -1.15
C ASN A 230 -0.94 -28.83 0.24
N PHE A 231 -0.25 -27.75 0.68
CA PHE A 231 0.34 -27.70 2.03
C PHE A 231 -0.71 -27.81 3.13
N TRP A 232 -1.79 -27.02 3.02
CA TRP A 232 -2.87 -27.02 4.01
C TRP A 232 -3.73 -28.29 3.97
N ALA A 233 -3.97 -28.85 2.79
CA ALA A 233 -4.67 -30.12 2.63
C ALA A 233 -3.82 -31.32 3.09
N GLY A 234 -2.53 -31.15 3.35
CA GLY A 234 -1.62 -32.26 3.67
C GLY A 234 -1.31 -33.16 2.48
N THR A 235 -1.56 -32.68 1.25
CA THR A 235 -1.29 -33.41 0.00
C THR A 235 0.04 -32.95 -0.60
N GLY A 236 0.93 -33.89 -0.90
CA GLY A 236 2.24 -33.57 -1.46
C GLY A 236 3.41 -34.20 -0.73
N THR A 237 4.60 -33.63 -0.90
CA THR A 237 5.84 -34.20 -0.34
C THR A 237 6.36 -33.31 0.79
N LYS A 238 6.52 -33.88 1.98
CA LYS A 238 7.10 -33.22 3.14
C LYS A 238 8.50 -32.69 2.82
N GLY A 239 8.75 -31.41 3.17
CA GLY A 239 10.02 -30.73 2.88
C GLY A 239 10.12 -30.13 1.47
N THR A 240 9.17 -30.42 0.58
CA THR A 240 9.11 -29.85 -0.79
C THR A 240 7.88 -28.99 -0.95
N THR A 241 6.69 -29.52 -0.64
CA THR A 241 5.44 -28.71 -0.63
C THR A 241 5.53 -27.69 0.48
N GLY A 242 5.27 -26.43 0.18
CA GLY A 242 5.48 -25.28 1.06
C GLY A 242 6.81 -24.54 0.84
N MET A 243 7.68 -25.00 -0.09
CA MET A 243 8.98 -24.36 -0.32
C MET A 243 8.88 -22.95 -0.91
N TYR A 244 7.79 -22.66 -1.60
CA TYR A 244 7.51 -21.30 -2.11
C TYR A 244 6.87 -20.37 -1.09
N GLN A 245 6.68 -20.85 0.14
CA GLN A 245 6.10 -20.13 1.26
C GLN A 245 7.10 -19.93 2.40
N ALA A 246 7.80 -21.01 2.77
CA ALA A 246 8.56 -21.11 4.01
C ALA A 246 9.61 -20.01 4.21
N GLY A 247 10.37 -19.68 3.18
CA GLY A 247 11.45 -18.68 3.26
C GLY A 247 10.97 -17.23 3.43
N PHE A 248 9.68 -16.95 3.30
CA PHE A 248 9.13 -15.64 3.63
C PHE A 248 9.04 -15.39 5.14
N PHE A 249 8.82 -16.41 5.97
CA PHE A 249 8.72 -16.26 7.43
C PHE A 249 9.96 -15.60 8.06
N PRO A 250 11.20 -16.03 7.76
CA PRO A 250 12.40 -15.37 8.27
C PRO A 250 12.49 -13.90 7.92
N VAL A 251 12.05 -13.53 6.74
CA VAL A 251 12.11 -12.15 6.24
C VAL A 251 10.99 -11.29 6.83
N MET A 252 9.75 -11.77 6.79
CA MET A 252 8.58 -10.98 7.20
C MET A 252 8.48 -10.85 8.72
N MET A 253 8.81 -11.92 9.47
CA MET A 253 8.75 -11.89 10.93
C MET A 253 9.98 -11.26 11.57
N PHE A 254 11.15 -11.36 10.95
CA PHE A 254 12.40 -10.94 11.60
C PHE A 254 13.18 -9.91 10.78
N GLY A 255 13.42 -10.17 9.50
CA GLY A 255 14.23 -9.30 8.64
C GLY A 255 13.64 -7.91 8.50
N LEU A 256 12.37 -7.78 8.13
CA LEU A 256 11.70 -6.50 7.93
C LEU A 256 11.51 -5.72 9.25
N PRO A 257 11.08 -6.30 10.38
CA PRO A 257 11.11 -5.61 11.67
C PRO A 257 12.50 -5.09 12.06
N ALA A 258 13.57 -5.88 11.78
CA ALA A 258 14.94 -5.43 12.00
C ALA A 258 15.34 -4.30 11.03
N ALA A 259 14.89 -4.32 9.78
CA ALA A 259 15.04 -3.20 8.84
C ALA A 259 14.35 -1.94 9.34
N ALA A 260 13.13 -2.07 9.89
CA ALA A 260 12.40 -0.97 10.52
C ALA A 260 13.20 -0.35 11.66
N LEU A 261 13.77 -1.19 12.54
CA LEU A 261 14.63 -0.77 13.63
C LEU A 261 15.91 -0.08 13.11
N ALA A 262 16.51 -0.59 12.05
CA ALA A 262 17.68 0.01 11.40
C ALA A 262 17.37 1.40 10.83
N MET A 263 16.22 1.57 10.17
CA MET A 263 15.75 2.86 9.68
C MET A 263 15.46 3.84 10.82
N TYR A 264 14.78 3.40 11.88
CA TYR A 264 14.54 4.19 13.08
C TYR A 264 15.84 4.69 13.71
N HIS A 265 16.83 3.80 13.91
CA HIS A 265 18.13 4.20 14.46
C HIS A 265 18.95 5.11 13.54
N SER A 266 18.69 5.06 12.24
CA SER A 266 19.33 5.91 11.24
C SER A 266 18.64 7.26 11.06
N ALA A 267 17.44 7.45 11.60
CA ALA A 267 16.70 8.69 11.53
C ALA A 267 17.37 9.82 12.32
N LYS A 268 17.24 11.07 11.83
CA LYS A 268 17.73 12.27 12.52
C LYS A 268 16.98 12.45 13.85
N SER A 269 17.65 12.95 14.89
CA SER A 269 17.13 13.01 16.26
C SER A 269 15.79 13.74 16.40
N LYS A 270 15.60 14.81 15.64
CA LYS A 270 14.35 15.60 15.64
C LYS A 270 13.10 14.82 15.18
N LYS A 271 13.28 13.78 14.36
CA LYS A 271 12.18 12.99 13.76
C LYS A 271 12.00 11.60 14.38
N LYS A 272 12.86 11.20 15.31
CA LYS A 272 12.85 9.84 15.86
C LYS A 272 11.50 9.41 16.44
N LYS A 273 10.78 10.29 17.14
CA LYS A 273 9.47 9.94 17.73
C LYS A 273 8.44 9.57 16.66
N GLN A 274 8.38 10.35 15.56
CA GLN A 274 7.45 10.12 14.46
C GLN A 274 7.78 8.84 13.69
N VAL A 275 9.08 8.64 13.39
CA VAL A 275 9.58 7.44 12.72
C VAL A 275 9.38 6.20 13.60
N ALA A 276 9.55 6.31 14.92
CA ALA A 276 9.33 5.22 15.86
C ALA A 276 7.89 4.67 15.76
N SER A 277 6.87 5.53 15.79
CA SER A 277 5.48 5.12 15.70
C SER A 277 5.17 4.40 14.37
N LEU A 278 5.64 4.98 13.25
CA LEU A 278 5.44 4.37 11.93
C LEU A 278 6.14 3.01 11.81
N MET A 279 7.41 2.94 12.20
CA MET A 279 8.22 1.72 12.09
C MET A 279 7.74 0.63 13.04
N LEU A 280 7.30 1.00 14.25
CA LEU A 280 6.74 0.05 15.21
C LEU A 280 5.44 -0.56 14.69
N ALA A 281 4.50 0.25 14.21
CA ALA A 281 3.23 -0.22 13.68
C ALA A 281 3.42 -1.12 12.44
N ALA A 282 4.27 -0.69 11.50
CA ALA A 282 4.56 -1.46 10.29
C ALA A 282 5.34 -2.75 10.59
N GLY A 283 6.31 -2.70 11.52
CA GLY A 283 7.06 -3.87 11.97
C GLY A 283 6.18 -4.87 12.71
N PHE A 284 5.25 -4.38 13.53
CA PHE A 284 4.25 -5.23 14.22
C PHE A 284 3.34 -5.92 13.21
N ALA A 285 2.79 -5.19 12.22
CA ALA A 285 1.98 -5.78 11.16
C ALA A 285 2.76 -6.87 10.41
N SER A 286 4.00 -6.59 10.02
CA SER A 286 4.88 -7.55 9.33
C SER A 286 5.11 -8.81 10.19
N PHE A 287 5.45 -8.65 11.48
CA PHE A 287 5.73 -9.80 12.37
C PHE A 287 4.49 -10.66 12.60
N PHE A 288 3.36 -10.05 13.02
CA PHE A 288 2.20 -10.84 13.42
C PHE A 288 1.38 -11.37 12.25
N THR A 289 1.19 -10.56 11.21
CA THR A 289 0.26 -10.89 10.11
C THR A 289 0.95 -11.13 8.78
N GLY A 290 2.25 -10.86 8.65
CA GLY A 290 2.96 -10.95 7.38
C GLY A 290 2.61 -9.83 6.38
N VAL A 291 1.87 -8.78 6.79
CA VAL A 291 1.58 -7.62 5.94
C VAL A 291 2.79 -6.70 5.92
N THR A 292 3.53 -6.71 4.82
CA THR A 292 4.83 -6.02 4.68
C THR A 292 4.75 -4.68 3.97
N GLU A 293 3.68 -4.44 3.23
CA GLU A 293 3.49 -3.28 2.37
C GLU A 293 3.63 -1.93 3.12
N PRO A 294 3.11 -1.75 4.35
CA PRO A 294 3.31 -0.48 5.06
C PRO A 294 4.77 -0.15 5.29
N LEU A 295 5.60 -1.17 5.53
CA LEU A 295 7.03 -1.01 5.72
C LEU A 295 7.77 -0.86 4.39
N GLU A 296 7.49 -1.73 3.42
CA GLU A 296 8.15 -1.72 2.10
C GLU A 296 7.88 -0.41 1.36
N PHE A 297 6.63 0.06 1.33
CA PHE A 297 6.28 1.34 0.70
C PHE A 297 6.93 2.54 1.40
N ALA A 298 7.26 2.44 2.68
CA ALA A 298 7.94 3.52 3.39
C ALA A 298 9.35 3.77 2.83
N PHE A 299 10.04 2.78 2.27
CA PHE A 299 11.41 2.97 1.78
C PHE A 299 11.62 2.66 0.29
N MET A 300 10.80 1.84 -0.38
CA MET A 300 11.06 1.40 -1.75
C MET A 300 11.16 2.56 -2.74
N PHE A 301 10.37 3.62 -2.59
CA PHE A 301 10.36 4.75 -3.51
C PHE A 301 11.38 5.83 -3.17
N VAL A 302 11.85 5.87 -1.92
CA VAL A 302 12.83 6.87 -1.46
C VAL A 302 14.25 6.32 -1.48
N ALA A 303 14.40 5.01 -1.31
CA ALA A 303 15.66 4.29 -1.33
C ALA A 303 15.58 2.99 -2.18
N PRO A 304 15.38 3.08 -3.52
CA PRO A 304 15.17 1.90 -4.37
C PRO A 304 16.30 0.87 -4.31
N ALA A 305 17.55 1.32 -4.16
CA ALA A 305 18.69 0.42 -4.01
C ALA A 305 18.57 -0.47 -2.77
N LEU A 306 18.05 0.07 -1.66
CA LEU A 306 17.80 -0.68 -0.44
C LEU A 306 16.67 -1.70 -0.64
N PHE A 307 15.67 -1.36 -1.46
CA PHE A 307 14.60 -2.28 -1.83
C PHE A 307 15.10 -3.46 -2.69
N VAL A 308 16.02 -3.23 -3.62
CA VAL A 308 16.68 -4.31 -4.38
C VAL A 308 17.46 -5.24 -3.45
N VAL A 309 18.17 -4.68 -2.46
CA VAL A 309 18.86 -5.49 -1.43
C VAL A 309 17.88 -6.33 -0.62
N HIS A 310 16.73 -5.74 -0.24
CA HIS A 310 15.65 -6.48 0.43
C HIS A 310 15.12 -7.62 -0.45
N ALA A 311 14.87 -7.38 -1.73
CA ALA A 311 14.44 -8.41 -2.67
C ALA A 311 15.48 -9.55 -2.78
N LEU A 312 16.76 -9.21 -2.86
CA LEU A 312 17.84 -10.20 -2.90
C LEU A 312 17.90 -11.04 -1.62
N LEU A 313 17.81 -10.41 -0.46
CA LEU A 313 17.78 -11.12 0.82
C LEU A 313 16.55 -12.03 0.94
N THR A 314 15.41 -11.62 0.41
CA THR A 314 14.21 -12.47 0.35
C THR A 314 14.45 -13.70 -0.53
N GLY A 315 15.02 -13.51 -1.72
CA GLY A 315 15.39 -14.63 -2.58
C GLY A 315 16.37 -15.60 -1.91
N ILE A 316 17.40 -15.09 -1.25
CA ILE A 316 18.35 -15.91 -0.49
C ILE A 316 17.63 -16.67 0.63
N SER A 317 16.71 -16.05 1.34
CA SER A 317 15.94 -16.71 2.39
C SER A 317 15.13 -17.89 1.89
N LEU A 318 14.41 -17.72 0.76
CA LEU A 318 13.66 -18.83 0.16
C LEU A 318 14.59 -19.93 -0.34
N ALA A 319 15.70 -19.58 -0.97
CA ALA A 319 16.67 -20.56 -1.44
C ALA A 319 17.26 -21.40 -0.28
N ILE A 320 17.59 -20.77 0.85
CA ILE A 320 18.08 -21.47 2.05
C ILE A 320 17.01 -22.42 2.60
N ALA A 321 15.80 -21.91 2.86
CA ALA A 321 14.71 -22.73 3.41
C ALA A 321 14.42 -23.94 2.51
N ALA A 322 14.34 -23.73 1.19
CA ALA A 322 14.11 -24.80 0.22
C ALA A 322 15.29 -25.80 0.14
N SER A 323 16.55 -25.34 0.22
CA SER A 323 17.75 -26.20 0.17
C SER A 323 17.82 -27.14 1.36
N PHE A 324 17.41 -26.69 2.54
CA PHE A 324 17.37 -27.50 3.76
C PHE A 324 16.02 -28.19 3.97
N GLN A 325 15.07 -27.98 3.03
CA GLN A 325 13.72 -28.57 3.10
C GLN A 325 12.94 -28.13 4.36
N TRP A 326 13.24 -26.99 4.93
CA TRP A 326 12.47 -26.42 6.03
C TRP A 326 11.16 -25.85 5.50
N THR A 327 10.04 -26.37 5.96
CA THR A 327 8.73 -25.96 5.48
C THR A 327 7.77 -25.56 6.59
N ALA A 328 7.11 -24.45 6.38
CA ALA A 328 5.90 -23.98 7.03
C ALA A 328 5.07 -23.27 5.96
N GLY A 329 3.75 -23.28 6.09
CA GLY A 329 2.86 -22.66 5.13
C GLY A 329 2.11 -21.48 5.71
N PHE A 330 1.52 -20.69 4.86
CA PHE A 330 0.57 -19.64 5.26
C PHE A 330 -0.73 -19.76 4.45
N GLY A 331 -1.83 -19.44 5.08
CA GLY A 331 -3.13 -19.31 4.40
C GLY A 331 -3.32 -17.90 3.87
N PHE A 332 -2.74 -16.91 4.58
CA PHE A 332 -2.82 -15.51 4.22
C PHE A 332 -1.44 -14.93 3.90
N SER A 333 -0.50 -14.91 4.86
CA SER A 333 0.84 -14.37 4.68
C SER A 333 1.81 -14.90 5.75
N ALA A 334 3.13 -14.78 5.52
CA ALA A 334 4.17 -15.34 6.36
C ALA A 334 4.39 -14.56 7.68
N GLY A 335 3.35 -14.45 8.49
CA GLY A 335 3.37 -13.86 9.84
C GLY A 335 3.32 -14.91 10.93
N PHE A 336 3.47 -14.44 12.17
CA PHE A 336 3.49 -15.30 13.38
C PHE A 336 2.21 -16.16 13.51
N VAL A 337 1.04 -15.60 13.17
CA VAL A 337 -0.23 -16.33 13.24
C VAL A 337 -0.20 -17.56 12.33
N ASP A 338 0.09 -17.37 11.04
CA ASP A 338 0.16 -18.47 10.09
C ASP A 338 1.30 -19.44 10.43
N PHE A 339 2.43 -18.94 10.93
CA PHE A 339 3.52 -19.79 11.39
C PHE A 339 3.08 -20.78 12.48
N VAL A 340 2.39 -20.27 13.52
CA VAL A 340 1.91 -21.11 14.63
C VAL A 340 0.88 -22.13 14.16
N LEU A 341 -0.04 -21.70 13.28
CA LEU A 341 -1.08 -22.59 12.73
C LEU A 341 -0.48 -23.68 11.86
N SER A 342 0.45 -23.34 10.99
CA SER A 342 1.00 -24.26 10.00
C SER A 342 2.10 -25.18 10.56
N SER A 343 2.79 -24.78 11.63
CA SER A 343 3.93 -25.54 12.18
C SER A 343 3.57 -26.95 12.68
N ARG A 344 2.30 -27.23 12.92
CA ARG A 344 1.81 -28.56 13.34
C ARG A 344 1.18 -29.39 12.23
N LEU A 345 1.10 -28.84 11.01
CA LEU A 345 0.54 -29.56 9.87
C LEU A 345 1.45 -30.71 9.40
N PRO A 346 0.90 -31.74 8.76
CA PRO A 346 1.67 -32.95 8.37
C PRO A 346 2.86 -32.66 7.48
N LEU A 347 2.77 -31.64 6.61
CA LEU A 347 3.81 -31.26 5.67
C LEU A 347 4.83 -30.26 6.23
N ALA A 348 4.59 -29.73 7.46
CA ALA A 348 5.60 -28.91 8.14
C ALA A 348 6.85 -29.75 8.44
N ASN A 349 8.01 -29.27 8.01
CA ASN A 349 9.28 -29.94 8.19
C ASN A 349 10.28 -29.00 8.87
N GLU A 350 10.68 -29.34 10.08
CA GLU A 350 11.61 -28.57 10.91
C GLU A 350 11.29 -27.05 10.97
N PRO A 351 10.02 -26.63 11.19
CA PRO A 351 9.62 -25.22 11.09
C PRO A 351 10.38 -24.32 12.07
N TYR A 352 10.84 -24.85 13.21
CA TYR A 352 11.66 -24.10 14.17
C TYR A 352 12.98 -23.59 13.58
N MET A 353 13.50 -24.25 12.54
CA MET A 353 14.70 -23.78 11.84
C MET A 353 14.48 -22.46 11.11
N LEU A 354 13.24 -22.20 10.66
CA LEU A 354 12.87 -20.92 10.08
C LEU A 354 12.95 -19.77 11.10
N LEU A 355 12.73 -20.05 12.39
CA LEU A 355 12.92 -19.04 13.46
C LEU A 355 14.40 -18.76 13.66
N LEU A 356 15.27 -19.78 13.65
CA LEU A 356 16.71 -19.59 13.75
C LEU A 356 17.25 -18.84 12.53
N GLN A 357 16.80 -19.20 11.32
CA GLN A 357 17.09 -18.46 10.11
C GLN A 357 16.61 -16.99 10.22
N GLY A 358 15.41 -16.78 10.77
CA GLY A 358 14.84 -15.47 11.02
C GLY A 358 15.72 -14.60 11.94
N LEU A 359 16.22 -15.17 13.03
CA LEU A 359 17.14 -14.46 13.93
C LEU A 359 18.44 -14.06 13.21
N ALA A 360 19.01 -14.95 12.40
CA ALA A 360 20.17 -14.64 11.58
C ALA A 360 19.86 -13.50 10.58
N PHE A 361 18.71 -13.58 9.90
CA PHE A 361 18.25 -12.53 8.98
C PHE A 361 17.98 -11.21 9.70
N ALA A 362 17.46 -11.21 10.92
CA ALA A 362 17.32 -9.97 11.72
C ALA A 362 18.66 -9.26 11.88
N VAL A 363 19.70 -10.00 12.26
CA VAL A 363 21.06 -9.45 12.39
C VAL A 363 21.56 -8.91 11.05
N ILE A 364 21.44 -9.70 9.97
CA ILE A 364 21.88 -9.30 8.63
C ILE A 364 21.14 -8.04 8.18
N TYR A 365 19.80 -8.02 8.25
CA TYR A 365 19.01 -6.86 7.87
C TYR A 365 19.37 -5.61 8.67
N TYR A 366 19.50 -5.73 9.99
CA TYR A 366 19.80 -4.59 10.84
C TYR A 366 21.14 -3.95 10.48
N PHE A 367 22.21 -4.74 10.44
CA PHE A 367 23.55 -4.20 10.18
C PHE A 367 23.74 -3.78 8.71
N LEU A 368 23.24 -4.56 7.77
CA LEU A 368 23.34 -4.25 6.34
C LEU A 368 22.56 -2.98 5.99
N PHE A 369 21.33 -2.84 6.48
CA PHE A 369 20.55 -1.64 6.26
C PHE A 369 21.19 -0.41 6.91
N ARG A 370 21.66 -0.53 8.15
CA ARG A 370 22.41 0.56 8.82
C ARG A 370 23.64 0.98 8.01
N PHE A 371 24.42 0.01 7.57
CA PHE A 371 25.61 0.25 6.77
C PHE A 371 25.28 0.93 5.43
N LEU A 372 24.32 0.41 4.69
CA LEU A 372 23.96 0.96 3.38
C LEU A 372 23.34 2.37 3.50
N ILE A 373 22.47 2.57 4.48
CA ILE A 373 21.86 3.87 4.75
C ILE A 373 22.95 4.92 5.08
N ALA A 374 23.90 4.56 5.92
CA ALA A 374 24.98 5.47 6.29
C ALA A 374 25.96 5.70 5.14
N LYS A 375 26.44 4.63 4.47
CA LYS A 375 27.46 4.71 3.43
C LYS A 375 26.99 5.46 2.18
N PHE A 376 25.74 5.22 1.76
CA PHE A 376 25.19 5.83 0.54
C PHE A 376 24.27 7.03 0.83
N ASN A 377 24.22 7.47 2.09
CA ASN A 377 23.34 8.56 2.55
C ASN A 377 21.91 8.42 2.02
N LEU A 378 21.31 7.21 2.16
CA LEU A 378 20.00 6.94 1.62
C LEU A 378 18.91 7.68 2.43
N MET A 379 17.96 8.28 1.73
CA MET A 379 16.88 9.09 2.29
C MET A 379 15.72 8.20 2.77
N THR A 380 15.99 7.33 3.74
CA THR A 380 14.96 6.55 4.41
C THR A 380 14.11 7.43 5.33
N PRO A 381 12.94 6.97 5.84
CA PRO A 381 12.09 7.75 6.72
C PRO A 381 12.86 8.41 7.86
N GLY A 382 12.68 9.72 8.03
CA GLY A 382 13.38 10.54 9.02
C GLY A 382 14.79 11.00 8.64
N ARG A 383 15.23 10.77 7.40
CA ARG A 383 16.52 11.26 6.87
C ARG A 383 16.37 12.26 5.73
N GLU A 384 15.15 12.66 5.40
CA GLU A 384 14.90 13.67 4.38
C GLU A 384 15.64 14.97 4.72
N ASP A 385 16.11 15.70 3.68
CA ASP A 385 16.82 16.99 3.84
C ASP A 385 15.93 18.05 4.50
N ASP A 386 16.53 19.05 5.16
CA ASP A 386 15.79 20.07 5.91
C ASP A 386 14.87 20.93 5.03
N THR A 387 15.15 21.04 3.73
CA THR A 387 14.26 21.61 2.71
C THR A 387 13.04 20.73 2.41
N ASP A 388 13.19 19.42 2.59
CA ASP A 388 12.08 18.45 2.63
C ASP A 388 11.65 18.19 4.10
N GLU A 389 12.45 18.59 5.10
CA GLU A 389 12.24 18.44 6.55
C GLU A 389 11.17 19.38 7.09
N GLU A 390 11.14 20.58 6.65
CA GLU A 390 9.98 21.44 6.88
C GLU A 390 8.73 20.83 6.26
N LEU A 391 8.89 19.91 5.31
CA LEU A 391 7.83 19.19 4.62
C LEU A 391 7.38 17.87 5.30
N ASN A 392 8.06 17.26 6.28
CA ASN A 392 7.69 15.94 6.90
C ASN A 392 7.48 15.94 8.43
N GLY A 393 7.32 17.12 9.02
CA GLY A 393 6.69 17.36 10.30
C GLY A 393 7.25 16.74 11.57
N GLY A 394 7.54 17.57 12.53
CA GLY A 394 7.85 17.20 13.92
C GLY A 394 6.59 16.81 14.70
N GLY A 395 6.73 15.82 15.56
CA GLY A 395 5.69 15.45 16.51
C GLY A 395 5.44 16.57 17.53
N VAL A 396 4.20 16.86 17.78
CA VAL A 396 3.77 17.76 18.84
C VAL A 396 3.69 16.96 20.14
N GLU A 397 4.50 17.31 21.12
CA GLU A 397 4.18 16.97 22.50
C GLU A 397 2.93 17.74 22.89
N ALA A 398 1.88 17.03 23.26
CA ALA A 398 0.70 17.61 23.83
C ALA A 398 1.04 18.18 25.22
N ASN A 399 1.41 19.45 25.28
CA ASN A 399 1.29 20.21 26.52
C ASN A 399 -0.22 20.50 26.71
N ALA A 400 -0.85 19.63 27.48
CA ALA A 400 -2.15 19.88 28.02
C ALA A 400 -2.00 20.93 29.14
N SER A 401 -2.24 22.19 28.82
CA SER A 401 -2.61 23.19 29.81
C SER A 401 -3.88 23.90 29.37
N ASN A 402 -4.93 23.52 30.08
CA ASN A 402 -6.17 24.24 30.39
C ASN A 402 -6.49 25.51 29.58
N HIS A 403 -7.54 25.42 28.74
CA HIS A 403 -8.66 26.36 28.85
C HIS A 403 -9.95 25.64 28.46
N ALA A 404 -10.93 25.78 29.34
CA ALA A 404 -12.21 25.10 29.31
C ALA A 404 -13.21 25.80 28.38
N GLU A 405 -14.15 24.99 27.90
CA GLU A 405 -15.53 25.23 27.56
C GLU A 405 -15.88 26.20 26.41
N SER A 406 -16.15 25.58 25.27
CA SER A 406 -17.38 25.83 24.51
C SER A 406 -17.60 24.69 23.51
N THR A 407 -18.82 24.36 23.23
CA THR A 407 -19.34 23.28 22.39
C THR A 407 -18.79 23.30 20.95
N GLY A 408 -17.52 22.86 20.78
CA GLY A 408 -16.82 22.74 19.52
C GLY A 408 -15.80 21.59 19.57
N SER A 409 -15.51 21.01 18.42
CA SER A 409 -14.44 20.01 18.30
C SER A 409 -13.15 20.47 19.00
N LYS A 410 -12.43 19.54 19.62
CA LYS A 410 -11.11 19.78 20.27
C LYS A 410 -10.14 20.59 19.39
N PHE A 411 -10.30 20.56 18.08
CA PHE A 411 -9.41 21.20 17.11
C PHE A 411 -9.94 22.54 16.58
N PHE A 412 -11.17 22.94 16.93
CA PHE A 412 -11.78 24.17 16.40
C PHE A 412 -10.97 25.43 16.73
N GLY A 413 -10.50 25.57 17.96
CA GLY A 413 -9.69 26.73 18.36
C GLY A 413 -8.37 26.85 17.57
N MET A 414 -7.67 25.74 17.38
CA MET A 414 -6.45 25.68 16.56
C MET A 414 -6.76 26.00 15.09
N ALA A 415 -7.80 25.40 14.53
CA ALA A 415 -8.22 25.59 13.16
C ALA A 415 -8.59 27.04 12.86
N ALA A 416 -9.38 27.66 13.75
CA ALA A 416 -9.80 29.07 13.64
C ALA A 416 -8.60 30.02 13.70
N ALA A 417 -7.68 29.82 14.65
CA ALA A 417 -6.50 30.67 14.80
C ALA A 417 -5.53 30.52 13.61
N ILE A 418 -5.34 29.29 13.10
CA ILE A 418 -4.54 29.06 11.88
C ILE A 418 -5.20 29.73 10.67
N TYR A 419 -6.50 29.55 10.50
CA TYR A 419 -7.23 30.12 9.36
C TYR A 419 -7.21 31.65 9.36
N GLU A 420 -7.40 32.26 10.51
CA GLU A 420 -7.31 33.72 10.68
C GLU A 420 -5.88 34.21 10.44
N GLY A 421 -4.86 33.50 10.96
CA GLY A 421 -3.46 33.82 10.70
C GLY A 421 -3.06 33.68 9.23
N LEU A 422 -3.75 32.87 8.45
CA LEU A 422 -3.57 32.76 6.98
C LEU A 422 -4.26 33.89 6.21
N GLY A 423 -5.05 34.74 6.90
CA GLY A 423 -5.81 35.85 6.31
C GLY A 423 -7.25 35.53 5.93
N GLY A 424 -7.80 34.42 6.41
CA GLY A 424 -9.19 33.99 6.24
C GLY A 424 -9.65 33.91 4.78
N ASP A 425 -10.97 34.06 4.56
CA ASP A 425 -11.60 33.99 3.22
C ASP A 425 -11.07 35.03 2.22
N ALA A 426 -10.58 36.15 2.70
CA ALA A 426 -10.04 37.20 1.84
C ALA A 426 -8.74 36.75 1.15
N ASN A 427 -7.93 35.91 1.81
CA ASN A 427 -6.60 35.53 1.38
C ASN A 427 -6.45 34.04 0.99
N VAL A 428 -7.16 33.15 1.65
CA VAL A 428 -7.05 31.68 1.43
C VAL A 428 -7.84 31.28 0.20
N THR A 429 -7.16 30.66 -0.78
CA THR A 429 -7.79 30.16 -2.02
C THR A 429 -8.08 28.67 -1.97
N SER A 430 -7.19 27.88 -1.38
CA SER A 430 -7.43 26.45 -1.17
C SER A 430 -6.78 25.97 0.11
N VAL A 431 -7.39 24.97 0.74
CA VAL A 431 -6.85 24.25 1.88
C VAL A 431 -6.84 22.77 1.53
N ASP A 432 -5.71 22.14 1.68
CA ASP A 432 -5.50 20.69 1.51
C ASP A 432 -4.58 20.24 2.65
N ASN A 433 -4.48 18.94 2.88
CA ASN A 433 -3.56 18.39 3.86
C ASN A 433 -2.84 17.15 3.35
N CYS A 434 -1.67 16.88 3.88
CA CYS A 434 -1.01 15.60 3.83
C CYS A 434 -1.07 14.95 5.22
N ILE A 435 -0.30 13.90 5.45
CA ILE A 435 -0.34 13.12 6.71
C ILE A 435 -0.07 13.98 7.96
N THR A 436 0.70 15.08 7.83
CA THR A 436 1.12 15.90 8.99
C THR A 436 0.97 17.40 8.79
N ARG A 437 0.50 17.88 7.61
CA ARG A 437 0.51 19.31 7.26
C ARG A 437 -0.72 19.76 6.52
N LEU A 438 -1.14 20.98 6.87
CA LEU A 438 -1.99 21.76 5.99
C LEU A 438 -1.16 22.30 4.82
N ARG A 439 -1.70 22.25 3.62
CA ARG A 439 -1.19 22.85 2.40
C ARG A 439 -2.17 23.90 1.97
N VAL A 440 -1.79 25.15 2.06
CA VAL A 440 -2.69 26.27 1.81
C VAL A 440 -2.16 27.09 0.64
N GLU A 441 -3.05 27.42 -0.29
CA GLU A 441 -2.78 28.44 -1.29
C GLU A 441 -3.41 29.76 -0.86
N VAL A 442 -2.63 30.82 -0.95
CA VAL A 442 -3.04 32.19 -0.55
C VAL A 442 -2.84 33.16 -1.71
N LYS A 443 -3.67 34.21 -1.77
CA LYS A 443 -3.55 35.25 -2.79
C LYS A 443 -2.33 36.14 -2.55
N ASN A 444 -2.06 36.46 -1.28
CA ASN A 444 -0.96 37.34 -0.88
C ASN A 444 -0.27 36.79 0.35
N MET A 445 1.01 36.39 0.20
CA MET A 445 1.83 35.88 1.29
C MET A 445 2.12 36.95 2.36
N GLY A 446 2.14 38.24 2.01
CA GLY A 446 2.34 39.34 2.95
C GLY A 446 1.18 39.54 3.93
N ALA A 447 0.02 38.97 3.65
CA ALA A 447 -1.14 39.00 4.55
C ALA A 447 -1.15 37.85 5.59
N VAL A 448 -0.14 36.99 5.57
CA VAL A 448 -0.05 35.82 6.46
C VAL A 448 0.65 36.25 7.76
N ASP A 449 -0.04 36.14 8.88
CA ASP A 449 0.53 36.29 10.22
C ASP A 449 1.10 34.97 10.74
N GLN A 450 2.39 34.76 10.47
CA GLN A 450 3.10 33.56 10.92
C GLN A 450 3.20 33.47 12.45
N ASN A 451 3.22 34.58 13.18
CA ASN A 451 3.31 34.57 14.64
C ASN A 451 2.01 34.03 15.24
N LYS A 452 0.86 34.46 14.69
CA LYS A 452 -0.43 33.94 15.10
C LYS A 452 -0.57 32.45 14.83
N ILE A 453 -0.10 31.98 13.67
CA ILE A 453 -0.10 30.53 13.37
C ILE A 453 0.83 29.79 14.33
N LYS A 454 2.04 30.28 14.59
CA LYS A 454 2.98 29.65 15.54
C LYS A 454 2.45 29.60 16.97
N SER A 455 1.67 30.57 17.40
CA SER A 455 1.06 30.61 18.74
C SER A 455 0.08 29.45 18.99
N THR A 456 -0.41 28.80 17.96
CA THR A 456 -1.28 27.61 18.07
C THR A 456 -0.53 26.32 18.44
N GLY A 457 0.79 26.38 18.57
CA GLY A 457 1.62 25.22 18.92
C GLY A 457 1.96 24.32 17.74
N VAL A 458 1.80 24.78 16.49
CA VAL A 458 2.21 24.04 15.30
C VAL A 458 3.74 23.87 15.26
N ALA A 459 4.21 22.74 14.78
CA ALA A 459 5.63 22.39 14.78
C ALA A 459 6.48 23.25 13.83
N GLY A 460 5.86 23.89 12.82
CA GLY A 460 6.54 24.76 11.88
C GLY A 460 5.62 25.31 10.78
N ILE A 461 6.14 26.31 10.08
CA ILE A 461 5.52 26.91 8.90
C ILE A 461 6.55 26.92 7.79
N ASN A 462 6.18 26.52 6.58
CA ASN A 462 7.04 26.56 5.42
C ASN A 462 6.37 27.31 4.25
N ILE A 463 7.04 28.32 3.73
CA ILE A 463 6.67 29.04 2.50
C ILE A 463 7.31 28.30 1.32
N VAL A 464 6.47 27.66 0.50
CA VAL A 464 6.92 26.83 -0.64
C VAL A 464 6.99 27.63 -1.94
N GLY A 465 6.30 28.75 -1.97
CA GLY A 465 6.25 29.63 -3.14
C GLY A 465 5.49 30.93 -2.85
N PRO A 466 5.39 31.82 -3.83
CA PRO A 466 4.76 33.14 -3.63
C PRO A 466 3.29 33.09 -3.20
N HIS A 467 2.62 31.95 -3.45
CA HIS A 467 1.21 31.73 -3.12
C HIS A 467 0.98 30.43 -2.35
N SER A 468 2.01 29.72 -1.93
CA SER A 468 1.87 28.41 -1.29
C SER A 468 2.58 28.35 0.04
N ILE A 469 1.83 28.02 1.09
CA ILE A 469 2.32 27.89 2.46
C ILE A 469 1.90 26.55 3.05
N GLN A 470 2.74 25.99 3.91
CA GLN A 470 2.45 24.75 4.63
C GLN A 470 2.55 25.00 6.13
N VAL A 471 1.56 24.51 6.88
CA VAL A 471 1.54 24.56 8.33
C VAL A 471 1.68 23.15 8.88
N VAL A 472 2.70 22.90 9.65
CA VAL A 472 3.03 21.57 10.20
C VAL A 472 2.24 21.34 11.47
N VAL A 473 1.10 20.63 11.35
CA VAL A 473 0.18 20.37 12.47
C VAL A 473 0.52 19.04 13.18
N GLY A 474 1.08 18.08 12.44
CA GLY A 474 1.31 16.71 12.94
C GLY A 474 0.24 15.72 12.49
N THR A 475 0.20 14.53 13.11
CA THR A 475 -0.70 13.43 12.71
C THR A 475 -2.19 13.75 12.80
N GLN A 476 -2.57 14.81 13.49
CA GLN A 476 -3.95 15.26 13.68
C GLN A 476 -4.39 16.31 12.64
N VAL A 477 -3.59 16.56 11.62
CA VAL A 477 -3.82 17.58 10.59
C VAL A 477 -5.16 17.42 9.86
N GLN A 478 -5.63 16.19 9.68
CA GLN A 478 -6.92 15.93 9.04
C GLN A 478 -8.06 16.60 9.81
N PHE A 479 -8.09 16.45 11.13
CA PHE A 479 -9.12 17.05 11.97
C PHE A 479 -9.09 18.59 11.94
N VAL A 480 -7.88 19.17 11.87
CA VAL A 480 -7.72 20.63 11.74
C VAL A 480 -8.17 21.10 10.35
N ALA A 481 -7.84 20.37 9.28
CA ALA A 481 -8.28 20.65 7.92
C ALA A 481 -9.81 20.61 7.81
N ASP A 482 -10.43 19.58 8.39
CA ASP A 482 -11.89 19.41 8.39
C ASP A 482 -12.59 20.56 9.13
N GLU A 483 -12.02 21.04 10.24
CA GLU A 483 -12.56 22.21 10.96
C GLU A 483 -12.37 23.51 10.15
N ILE A 484 -11.25 23.72 9.47
CA ILE A 484 -11.05 24.87 8.57
C ILE A 484 -12.07 24.82 7.43
N GLU A 485 -12.33 23.67 6.84
CA GLU A 485 -13.35 23.50 5.80
C GLU A 485 -14.76 23.85 6.32
N LYS A 486 -15.10 23.54 7.57
CA LYS A 486 -16.36 23.93 8.20
C LYS A 486 -16.45 25.45 8.38
N ILE A 487 -15.35 26.09 8.85
CA ILE A 487 -15.27 27.54 9.00
C ILE A 487 -15.48 28.24 7.66
N ARG A 488 -14.90 27.72 6.57
CA ARG A 488 -15.04 28.29 5.22
C ARG A 488 -16.45 28.16 4.61
N ARG A 489 -17.27 27.25 5.12
CA ARG A 489 -18.64 27.03 4.64
C ARG A 489 -19.70 27.84 5.41
N GLN A 490 -19.31 28.42 6.53
CA GLN A 490 -20.14 29.34 7.32
C GLN A 490 -20.02 30.76 6.78
#